data_e00582e64a69ab0d28f7475d2f1c8046
#
_entry.id   e00582e64a69ab0d28f7475d2f1c8046
#
_cell.length_a   1.000
_cell.length_b   1.000
_cell.length_c   1.000
_cell.angle_alpha   90.00
_cell.angle_beta   90.00
_cell.angle_gamma   90.00
#
_symmetry.space_group_name_H-M   'P 1'
#
loop_
_entity.id
_entity.type
_entity.pdbx_description
1 polymer ?
#
loop_
_entity_poly.entity_id
_entity_poly.type
_entity_poly.pdbx_seq_one_letter_code
_entity_poly.pdbx_strand_id
1 'polypeptide(L)'
;LYNAGMLRIMQSVGYPSQNKSHFASIDLWATGNDGNSWDNGKESGWMGRFMENAYAEVFPTNYPFAIQMGSNNTWLGFHAEHEHGLALNIEGQNSENFYTILSGLAGQAPTNIPNTHHGDEINYIVQTDAFSNTYANSIETAYNNGSNYNDSAYYPDTDLSNQLKTVARLIRGGIETKIFLVTIGGFDTHNNQNQSNNDINGRHTELIKELSGAVDAFVSDINSDSIGDDIVGLTFSEFGRKAKQNNNRGTDHGEIAPMFVFGKPVKGGISGNNVDLNEANSNNNWQIQTVQYDYRQVFSTLMQDFLGANDSVIDKTFFDHTNQVSFSDKKISDIIKPNSKLDPSCYSLG
;
A
#
# COMPACT_ATOMS: atom_id res chain seq x y z
N LEU A 1 12.47 -10.50 12.02
CA LEU A 1 12.41 -9.02 11.91
C LEU A 1 12.22 -8.34 13.27
N TYR A 2 11.29 -8.80 14.13
CA TYR A 2 11.01 -8.16 15.42
C TYR A 2 12.24 -8.12 16.32
N ASN A 3 12.91 -9.26 16.53
CA ASN A 3 14.12 -9.36 17.34
C ASN A 3 15.32 -8.59 16.76
N ALA A 4 15.30 -8.33 15.46
CA ALA A 4 16.29 -7.50 14.77
C ALA A 4 16.01 -6.00 14.84
N GLY A 5 14.91 -5.59 15.48
CA GLY A 5 14.51 -4.18 15.59
C GLY A 5 14.06 -3.55 14.25
N MET A 6 13.60 -4.38 13.31
CA MET A 6 13.17 -3.98 11.96
C MET A 6 11.66 -4.17 11.73
N LEU A 7 10.88 -4.41 12.78
CA LEU A 7 9.43 -4.55 12.72
C LEU A 7 8.79 -3.74 13.84
N ARG A 8 7.87 -2.86 13.47
CA ARG A 8 6.97 -2.14 14.38
C ARG A 8 5.56 -2.64 14.23
N ILE A 9 4.91 -2.99 15.34
CA ILE A 9 3.52 -3.42 15.38
C ILE A 9 2.69 -2.23 15.87
N MET A 10 1.84 -1.71 14.99
CA MET A 10 0.87 -0.67 15.32
C MET A 10 -0.43 -1.36 15.74
N GLN A 11 -0.84 -1.23 17.02
CA GLN A 11 -2.03 -1.87 17.52
C GLN A 11 -3.27 -0.99 17.33
N SER A 12 -4.43 -1.60 17.11
CA SER A 12 -5.74 -0.93 17.04
C SER A 12 -5.80 0.20 16.03
N VAL A 13 -5.36 -0.08 14.80
CA VAL A 13 -5.45 0.88 13.69
C VAL A 13 -6.82 0.77 13.03
N GLY A 14 -7.41 1.92 12.74
CA GLY A 14 -8.72 2.04 12.10
C GLY A 14 -9.03 3.49 11.70
N TYR A 15 -10.30 3.84 11.65
CA TYR A 15 -10.79 5.20 11.42
C TYR A 15 -12.11 5.45 12.17
N PRO A 16 -12.55 6.70 12.40
CA PRO A 16 -13.61 7.00 13.38
C PRO A 16 -14.95 6.31 13.13
N SER A 17 -15.48 6.36 11.93
CA SER A 17 -16.81 5.82 11.59
C SER A 17 -16.72 4.62 10.66
N GLN A 18 -16.17 3.54 11.20
CA GLN A 18 -15.83 2.37 10.43
C GLN A 18 -17.02 1.69 9.76
N ASN A 19 -16.88 1.42 8.48
CA ASN A 19 -17.79 0.60 7.70
C ASN A 19 -17.24 -0.84 7.62
N LYS A 20 -18.11 -1.82 7.71
CA LYS A 20 -17.76 -3.25 7.68
C LYS A 20 -18.19 -3.94 6.37
N SER A 21 -18.51 -3.17 5.35
CA SER A 21 -18.64 -3.63 3.97
C SER A 21 -17.31 -3.55 3.26
N HIS A 22 -16.84 -4.60 2.62
CA HIS A 22 -15.60 -4.58 1.84
C HIS A 22 -15.58 -3.44 0.84
N PHE A 23 -16.63 -3.30 0.01
CA PHE A 23 -16.71 -2.26 -1.01
C PHE A 23 -16.58 -0.86 -0.41
N ALA A 24 -17.41 -0.54 0.58
CA ALA A 24 -17.40 0.77 1.21
C ALA A 24 -16.09 1.07 1.95
N SER A 25 -15.53 0.07 2.66
CA SER A 25 -14.30 0.26 3.41
C SER A 25 -13.08 0.40 2.49
N ILE A 26 -13.02 -0.35 1.40
CA ILE A 26 -11.95 -0.21 0.40
C ILE A 26 -11.95 1.20 -0.18
N ASP A 27 -13.13 1.74 -0.52
CA ASP A 27 -13.26 3.10 -1.05
C ASP A 27 -12.90 4.15 0.00
N LEU A 28 -13.33 3.98 1.26
CA LEU A 28 -12.96 4.88 2.36
C LEU A 28 -11.44 4.91 2.58
N TRP A 29 -10.80 3.75 2.58
CA TRP A 29 -9.35 3.66 2.69
C TRP A 29 -8.64 4.26 1.46
N ALA A 30 -9.16 4.03 0.27
CA ALA A 30 -8.58 4.54 -0.96
C ALA A 30 -8.69 6.06 -1.08
N THR A 31 -9.81 6.63 -0.65
CA THR A 31 -10.04 8.09 -0.71
C THR A 31 -9.47 8.86 0.47
N GLY A 32 -9.03 8.18 1.54
CA GLY A 32 -8.54 8.83 2.76
C GLY A 32 -9.65 9.38 3.64
N ASN A 33 -10.85 8.82 3.55
CA ASN A 33 -12.05 9.28 4.25
C ASN A 33 -12.12 8.71 5.69
N ASP A 34 -12.87 9.39 6.56
CA ASP A 34 -13.08 9.01 7.96
C ASP A 34 -14.37 8.22 8.21
N GLY A 35 -15.14 7.94 7.18
CA GLY A 35 -16.43 7.25 7.25
C GLY A 35 -17.62 8.09 7.71
N ASN A 36 -17.42 9.34 8.15
CA ASN A 36 -18.49 10.20 8.64
C ASN A 36 -19.32 10.86 7.53
N SER A 37 -18.76 10.97 6.33
CA SER A 37 -19.42 11.61 5.21
C SER A 37 -19.12 10.91 3.89
N TRP A 38 -19.86 9.84 3.66
CA TRP A 38 -19.80 9.10 2.39
C TRP A 38 -20.04 10.00 1.17
N ASP A 39 -20.94 10.98 1.30
CA ASP A 39 -21.37 11.86 0.18
C ASP A 39 -20.43 13.06 -0.09
N ASN A 40 -19.48 13.34 0.80
CA ASN A 40 -18.45 14.37 0.58
C ASN A 40 -17.20 13.75 -0.05
N GLY A 41 -17.37 12.63 -0.74
CA GLY A 41 -16.32 11.86 -1.34
C GLY A 41 -15.52 12.73 -2.31
N LYS A 42 -14.23 12.85 -2.06
CA LYS A 42 -13.32 13.14 -3.14
C LYS A 42 -13.32 11.92 -4.06
N GLU A 43 -13.49 12.16 -5.32
CA GLU A 43 -13.43 11.12 -6.35
C GLU A 43 -11.99 10.63 -6.56
N SER A 44 -11.00 11.34 -5.99
CA SER A 44 -9.57 11.01 -6.05
C SER A 44 -9.09 10.19 -4.86
N GLY A 45 -8.06 9.40 -5.08
CA GLY A 45 -7.36 8.62 -4.07
C GLY A 45 -6.29 9.45 -3.32
N TRP A 46 -6.10 9.17 -2.03
CA TRP A 46 -5.15 9.92 -1.22
C TRP A 46 -3.68 9.72 -1.67
N MET A 47 -3.34 8.55 -2.15
CA MET A 47 -1.99 8.27 -2.63
C MET A 47 -1.71 8.97 -3.97
N GLY A 48 -2.73 9.08 -4.83
CA GLY A 48 -2.67 9.90 -6.03
C GLY A 48 -2.45 11.38 -5.69
N ARG A 49 -3.25 11.93 -4.74
CA ARG A 49 -3.04 13.32 -4.24
C ARG A 49 -1.66 13.51 -3.63
N PHE A 50 -1.17 12.52 -2.89
CA PHE A 50 0.20 12.60 -2.36
C PHE A 50 1.22 12.70 -3.48
N MET A 51 1.16 11.81 -4.48
CA MET A 51 2.13 11.80 -5.58
C MET A 51 2.10 13.10 -6.39
N GLU A 52 0.93 13.57 -6.78
CA GLU A 52 0.82 14.80 -7.58
C GLU A 52 1.30 16.06 -6.83
N ASN A 53 1.17 16.10 -5.51
CA ASN A 53 1.63 17.24 -4.71
C ASN A 53 3.10 17.13 -4.26
N ALA A 54 3.58 15.92 -3.99
CA ALA A 54 4.96 15.70 -3.57
C ALA A 54 5.96 15.77 -4.73
N TYR A 55 5.53 15.38 -5.94
CA TYR A 55 6.39 15.26 -7.12
C TYR A 55 5.94 16.14 -8.30
N ALA A 56 5.17 17.19 -8.04
CA ALA A 56 4.62 18.10 -9.07
C ALA A 56 5.69 18.66 -10.02
N GLU A 57 6.88 18.95 -9.49
CA GLU A 57 7.96 19.59 -10.28
C GLU A 57 8.70 18.60 -11.20
N VAL A 58 8.55 17.30 -10.97
CA VAL A 58 9.25 16.26 -11.74
C VAL A 58 8.36 15.53 -12.74
N PHE A 59 7.04 15.67 -12.62
CA PHE A 59 6.09 15.08 -13.56
C PHE A 59 6.02 15.89 -14.87
N PRO A 60 5.90 15.27 -16.07
CA PRO A 60 5.87 13.82 -16.34
C PRO A 60 7.26 13.16 -16.32
N THR A 61 7.29 11.89 -15.90
CA THR A 61 8.50 11.08 -15.81
C THR A 61 8.54 9.97 -16.86
N ASN A 62 9.68 9.31 -17.00
CA ASN A 62 9.83 8.12 -17.83
C ASN A 62 9.48 6.82 -17.06
N TYR A 63 9.07 6.91 -15.81
CA TYR A 63 8.72 5.80 -14.93
C TYR A 63 7.45 6.16 -14.13
N PRO A 64 6.63 5.16 -13.75
CA PRO A 64 5.48 5.43 -12.89
C PRO A 64 5.94 5.72 -11.46
N PHE A 65 5.30 6.69 -10.78
CA PHE A 65 5.56 6.92 -9.36
C PHE A 65 5.09 5.77 -8.47
N ALA A 66 4.06 5.05 -8.90
CA ALA A 66 3.60 3.86 -8.22
C ALA A 66 3.42 2.67 -9.17
N ILE A 67 3.73 1.47 -8.68
CA ILE A 67 3.47 0.20 -9.35
C ILE A 67 2.60 -0.66 -8.44
N GLN A 68 1.48 -1.14 -8.98
CA GLN A 68 0.60 -2.10 -8.33
C GLN A 68 0.77 -3.47 -8.97
N MET A 69 0.73 -4.53 -8.15
CA MET A 69 0.80 -5.93 -8.58
C MET A 69 -0.25 -6.78 -7.85
N GLY A 70 -0.62 -7.90 -8.44
CA GLY A 70 -1.48 -8.90 -7.81
C GLY A 70 -2.98 -8.59 -7.81
N SER A 71 -3.41 -7.56 -8.54
CA SER A 71 -4.82 -7.20 -8.73
C SER A 71 -5.12 -6.97 -10.20
N ASN A 72 -6.34 -7.25 -10.62
CA ASN A 72 -6.78 -6.99 -12.00
C ASN A 72 -7.27 -5.56 -12.22
N ASN A 73 -7.51 -4.81 -11.16
CA ASN A 73 -7.98 -3.43 -11.24
C ASN A 73 -7.01 -2.49 -10.53
N THR A 74 -6.77 -1.32 -11.11
CA THR A 74 -6.02 -0.26 -10.43
C THR A 74 -6.76 0.19 -9.19
N TRP A 75 -6.05 0.25 -8.06
CA TRP A 75 -6.62 0.71 -6.81
C TRP A 75 -7.00 2.20 -6.91
N LEU A 76 -8.22 2.53 -6.51
CA LEU A 76 -8.74 3.91 -6.51
C LEU A 76 -7.80 4.87 -5.77
N GLY A 77 -7.08 4.40 -4.75
CA GLY A 77 -6.10 5.19 -4.00
C GLY A 77 -5.02 5.87 -4.84
N PHE A 78 -4.74 5.38 -6.04
CA PHE A 78 -3.76 5.97 -6.97
C PHE A 78 -4.33 7.02 -7.93
N HIS A 79 -5.64 7.24 -7.96
CA HIS A 79 -6.24 8.26 -8.82
C HIS A 79 -6.01 9.65 -8.22
N ALA A 80 -5.19 10.46 -8.87
CA ALA A 80 -4.96 11.84 -8.48
C ALA A 80 -6.15 12.76 -8.84
N GLU A 81 -6.12 14.01 -8.37
CA GLU A 81 -7.16 15.01 -8.70
C GLU A 81 -6.96 15.59 -10.10
N HIS A 82 -5.74 15.78 -10.51
CA HIS A 82 -5.38 16.53 -11.74
C HIS A 82 -4.45 15.75 -12.65
N GLU A 83 -3.52 14.97 -12.09
CA GLU A 83 -2.53 14.26 -12.87
C GLU A 83 -2.95 12.83 -13.17
N HIS A 84 -2.75 12.41 -14.40
CA HIS A 84 -3.04 11.06 -14.87
C HIS A 84 -1.75 10.31 -15.17
N GLY A 85 -1.79 8.99 -15.06
CA GLY A 85 -0.63 8.15 -15.37
C GLY A 85 0.45 8.11 -14.29
N LEU A 86 0.16 8.56 -13.05
CA LEU A 86 1.12 8.48 -11.94
C LEU A 86 1.41 7.04 -11.50
N ALA A 87 0.46 6.14 -11.68
CA ALA A 87 0.55 4.75 -11.28
C ALA A 87 0.31 3.79 -12.45
N LEU A 88 0.99 2.64 -12.43
CA LEU A 88 0.79 1.54 -13.36
C LEU A 88 0.36 0.28 -12.62
N ASN A 89 -0.71 -0.36 -13.08
CA ASN A 89 -1.11 -1.67 -12.61
C ASN A 89 -0.50 -2.76 -13.52
N ILE A 90 0.23 -3.68 -12.92
CA ILE A 90 0.80 -4.84 -13.58
C ILE A 90 -0.13 -6.03 -13.29
N GLU A 91 -0.93 -6.39 -14.27
CA GLU A 91 -1.81 -7.54 -14.16
C GLU A 91 -1.01 -8.85 -14.03
N GLY A 92 -1.49 -9.71 -13.13
CA GLY A 92 -0.87 -11.01 -12.90
C GLY A 92 0.33 -10.94 -11.96
N GLN A 93 0.90 -12.13 -11.71
CA GLN A 93 1.90 -12.34 -10.68
C GLN A 93 3.22 -12.85 -11.23
N ASN A 94 3.25 -13.11 -12.53
CA ASN A 94 4.43 -13.63 -13.21
C ASN A 94 5.10 -12.51 -14.02
N SER A 95 6.24 -12.06 -13.54
CA SER A 95 7.06 -11.04 -14.21
C SER A 95 7.49 -11.41 -15.63
N GLU A 96 7.54 -12.70 -15.97
CA GLU A 96 7.90 -13.16 -17.33
C GLU A 96 6.79 -12.88 -18.36
N ASN A 97 5.53 -12.89 -17.93
CA ASN A 97 4.40 -12.54 -18.80
C ASN A 97 4.14 -11.04 -18.89
N PHE A 98 4.73 -10.26 -18.01
CA PHE A 98 4.57 -8.83 -17.91
C PHE A 98 4.94 -8.08 -19.21
N TYR A 99 6.07 -8.43 -19.83
CA TYR A 99 6.52 -7.82 -21.08
C TYR A 99 5.62 -8.09 -22.27
N THR A 100 4.98 -9.26 -22.29
CA THR A 100 4.09 -9.67 -23.39
C THR A 100 2.81 -8.85 -23.38
N ILE A 101 2.32 -8.48 -22.19
CA ILE A 101 1.11 -7.66 -22.04
C ILE A 101 1.38 -6.22 -22.46
N LEU A 102 2.50 -5.63 -22.00
CA LEU A 102 2.84 -4.24 -22.30
C LEU A 102 3.22 -4.04 -23.78
N SER A 103 3.95 -4.99 -24.39
CA SER A 103 4.31 -4.92 -25.81
C SER A 103 3.13 -5.14 -26.76
N GLY A 104 2.03 -5.70 -26.29
CA GLY A 104 0.80 -5.91 -27.06
C GLY A 104 -0.15 -4.70 -27.12
N LEU A 105 0.07 -3.67 -26.31
CA LEU A 105 -0.77 -2.48 -26.22
C LEU A 105 -0.37 -1.38 -27.22
N ALA A 106 0.67 -1.54 -28.00
CA ALA A 106 1.15 -0.54 -28.96
C ALA A 106 0.18 -0.33 -30.14
N GLY A 107 -0.86 0.45 -29.92
CA GLY A 107 -1.70 1.05 -30.95
C GLY A 107 -1.06 2.31 -31.54
N GLN A 108 -1.51 2.74 -32.73
CA GLN A 108 -1.15 4.08 -33.23
C GLN A 108 -2.15 5.11 -32.72
N ALA A 109 -1.67 6.14 -32.03
CA ALA A 109 -2.49 7.24 -31.57
C ALA A 109 -3.19 7.93 -32.76
N PRO A 110 -4.48 8.31 -32.66
CA PRO A 110 -5.17 9.08 -33.67
C PRO A 110 -4.51 10.45 -33.85
N THR A 111 -4.30 10.85 -35.11
CA THR A 111 -3.60 12.10 -35.46
C THR A 111 -4.51 13.34 -35.45
N ASN A 112 -5.82 13.15 -35.44
CA ASN A 112 -6.81 14.23 -35.43
C ASN A 112 -7.82 14.01 -34.32
N ILE A 113 -7.58 14.63 -33.17
CA ILE A 113 -8.48 14.59 -32.03
C ILE A 113 -9.34 15.87 -32.04
N PRO A 114 -10.67 15.77 -32.07
CA PRO A 114 -11.55 16.95 -32.09
C PRO A 114 -11.46 17.72 -30.77
N ASN A 115 -11.53 19.05 -30.85
CA ASN A 115 -11.59 19.91 -29.66
C ASN A 115 -13.02 19.93 -29.10
N THR A 116 -13.42 18.84 -28.45
CA THR A 116 -14.75 18.60 -27.87
C THR A 116 -14.57 17.75 -26.62
N HIS A 117 -15.56 17.67 -25.74
CA HIS A 117 -15.53 16.79 -24.55
C HIS A 117 -15.18 15.34 -24.91
N HIS A 118 -15.72 14.81 -25.99
CA HIS A 118 -15.34 13.49 -26.50
C HIS A 118 -13.87 13.45 -26.97
N GLY A 119 -13.35 14.53 -27.52
CA GLY A 119 -11.94 14.67 -27.87
C GLY A 119 -11.03 14.69 -26.63
N ASP A 120 -11.50 15.27 -25.53
CA ASP A 120 -10.75 15.27 -24.27
C ASP A 120 -10.62 13.84 -23.71
N GLU A 121 -11.68 13.04 -23.78
CA GLU A 121 -11.64 11.61 -23.40
C GLU A 121 -10.70 10.81 -24.29
N ILE A 122 -10.68 11.06 -25.61
CA ILE A 122 -9.74 10.41 -26.52
C ILE A 122 -8.30 10.83 -26.20
N ASN A 123 -8.06 12.11 -25.94
CA ASN A 123 -6.74 12.60 -25.52
C ASN A 123 -6.26 11.94 -24.24
N TYR A 124 -7.14 11.76 -23.26
CA TYR A 124 -6.84 11.05 -22.04
C TYR A 124 -6.37 9.62 -22.32
N ILE A 125 -7.10 8.86 -23.17
CA ILE A 125 -6.73 7.50 -23.56
C ILE A 125 -5.36 7.46 -24.26
N VAL A 126 -5.13 8.38 -25.19
CA VAL A 126 -3.87 8.48 -25.94
C VAL A 126 -2.69 8.80 -25.04
N GLN A 127 -2.85 9.71 -24.09
CA GLN A 127 -1.80 10.04 -23.13
C GLN A 127 -1.52 8.87 -22.19
N THR A 128 -2.55 8.19 -21.69
CA THR A 128 -2.41 7.01 -20.83
C THR A 128 -1.67 5.88 -21.56
N ASP A 129 -1.98 5.65 -22.84
CA ASP A 129 -1.28 4.66 -23.66
C ASP A 129 0.19 5.05 -23.88
N ALA A 130 0.48 6.31 -24.18
CA ALA A 130 1.83 6.82 -24.33
C ALA A 130 2.65 6.68 -23.03
N PHE A 131 2.10 7.00 -21.88
CA PHE A 131 2.74 6.77 -20.58
C PHE A 131 2.97 5.29 -20.33
N SER A 132 2.00 4.43 -20.61
CA SER A 132 2.13 2.98 -20.44
C SER A 132 3.29 2.41 -21.25
N ASN A 133 3.46 2.83 -22.50
CA ASN A 133 4.57 2.42 -23.35
C ASN A 133 5.93 2.94 -22.84
N THR A 134 5.98 4.18 -22.36
CA THR A 134 7.19 4.76 -21.78
C THR A 134 7.58 4.04 -20.50
N TYR A 135 6.62 3.79 -19.63
CA TYR A 135 6.83 3.07 -18.37
C TYR A 135 7.23 1.61 -18.59
N ALA A 136 6.66 0.94 -19.59
CA ALA A 136 7.04 -0.42 -19.96
C ALA A 136 8.54 -0.55 -20.21
N ASN A 137 9.10 0.37 -21.00
CA ASN A 137 10.53 0.37 -21.34
C ASN A 137 11.42 0.59 -20.09
N SER A 138 11.04 1.48 -19.18
CA SER A 138 11.82 1.72 -17.97
C SER A 138 11.76 0.53 -17.00
N ILE A 139 10.59 -0.09 -16.88
CA ILE A 139 10.39 -1.28 -16.06
C ILE A 139 11.15 -2.47 -16.65
N GLU A 140 11.08 -2.70 -17.97
CA GLU A 140 11.85 -3.74 -18.64
C GLU A 140 13.35 -3.53 -18.42
N THR A 141 13.83 -2.33 -18.61
CA THR A 141 15.23 -1.98 -18.39
C THR A 141 15.65 -2.28 -16.95
N ALA A 142 14.88 -1.82 -15.98
CA ALA A 142 15.16 -2.08 -14.56
C ALA A 142 15.10 -3.58 -14.23
N TYR A 143 14.11 -4.31 -14.76
CA TYR A 143 14.00 -5.75 -14.54
C TYR A 143 15.21 -6.50 -15.11
N ASN A 144 15.68 -6.14 -16.31
CA ASN A 144 16.82 -6.78 -16.94
C ASN A 144 18.16 -6.44 -16.27
N ASN A 145 18.29 -5.22 -15.76
CA ASN A 145 19.49 -4.78 -15.03
C ASN A 145 19.52 -5.28 -13.58
N GLY A 146 18.35 -5.56 -13.00
CA GLY A 146 18.23 -6.01 -11.62
C GLY A 146 18.44 -7.50 -11.44
N SER A 147 18.77 -7.87 -10.19
CA SER A 147 18.89 -9.26 -9.77
C SER A 147 18.33 -9.41 -8.35
N ASN A 148 18.17 -10.64 -7.88
CA ASN A 148 17.88 -10.96 -6.49
C ASN A 148 19.12 -11.62 -5.88
N TYR A 149 19.48 -11.24 -4.66
CA TYR A 149 20.56 -11.91 -3.91
C TYR A 149 20.08 -13.25 -3.37
N ASN A 150 18.83 -13.29 -2.88
CA ASN A 150 18.19 -14.53 -2.50
C ASN A 150 17.39 -15.05 -3.69
N ASP A 151 17.80 -16.18 -4.22
CA ASP A 151 17.07 -16.86 -5.28
C ASP A 151 15.82 -17.61 -4.73
N SER A 152 15.23 -18.47 -5.54
CA SER A 152 14.02 -19.22 -5.21
C SER A 152 14.11 -20.08 -3.95
N ALA A 153 15.30 -20.34 -3.38
CA ALA A 153 15.44 -21.12 -2.15
C ALA A 153 15.02 -20.34 -0.89
N TYR A 154 15.03 -19.01 -0.95
CA TYR A 154 14.64 -18.16 0.18
C TYR A 154 13.22 -17.61 0.06
N TYR A 155 12.79 -17.26 -1.15
CA TYR A 155 11.42 -16.82 -1.38
C TYR A 155 10.49 -18.03 -1.41
N PRO A 156 9.49 -18.12 -0.52
CA PRO A 156 8.46 -19.15 -0.63
C PRO A 156 7.79 -19.12 -2.00
N ASP A 157 7.35 -20.26 -2.49
CA ASP A 157 6.60 -20.33 -3.76
C ASP A 157 5.15 -19.92 -3.55
N THR A 158 4.93 -18.61 -3.42
CA THR A 158 3.63 -17.98 -3.24
C THR A 158 3.52 -16.72 -4.08
N ASP A 159 2.28 -16.32 -4.35
CA ASP A 159 1.97 -15.15 -5.16
C ASP A 159 2.57 -13.87 -4.56
N LEU A 160 2.42 -13.66 -3.25
CA LEU A 160 3.00 -12.51 -2.56
C LEU A 160 4.54 -12.50 -2.65
N SER A 161 5.16 -13.67 -2.51
CA SER A 161 6.63 -13.80 -2.63
C SER A 161 7.11 -13.43 -4.04
N ASN A 162 6.40 -13.85 -5.07
CA ASN A 162 6.73 -13.54 -6.46
C ASN A 162 6.60 -12.03 -6.74
N GLN A 163 5.56 -11.38 -6.20
CA GLN A 163 5.41 -9.92 -6.28
C GLN A 163 6.58 -9.21 -5.60
N LEU A 164 6.89 -9.54 -4.35
CA LEU A 164 7.97 -8.92 -3.58
C LEU A 164 9.36 -9.18 -4.19
N LYS A 165 9.59 -10.37 -4.73
CA LYS A 165 10.81 -10.70 -5.48
C LYS A 165 10.99 -9.81 -6.71
N THR A 166 9.89 -9.54 -7.43
CA THR A 166 9.88 -8.61 -8.56
C THR A 166 10.17 -7.18 -8.12
N VAL A 167 9.55 -6.72 -7.02
CA VAL A 167 9.84 -5.40 -6.44
C VAL A 167 11.32 -5.24 -6.11
N ALA A 168 11.91 -6.19 -5.38
CA ALA A 168 13.34 -6.15 -5.04
C ALA A 168 14.23 -6.06 -6.29
N ARG A 169 13.91 -6.84 -7.33
CA ARG A 169 14.63 -6.85 -8.60
C ARG A 169 14.52 -5.51 -9.33
N LEU A 170 13.32 -4.93 -9.42
CA LEU A 170 13.09 -3.63 -10.06
C LEU A 170 13.87 -2.50 -9.37
N ILE A 171 13.82 -2.44 -8.04
CA ILE A 171 14.54 -1.43 -7.26
C ILE A 171 16.04 -1.56 -7.49
N ARG A 172 16.59 -2.78 -7.42
CA ARG A 172 18.01 -3.06 -7.63
C ARG A 172 18.44 -2.76 -9.08
N GLY A 173 17.53 -2.85 -10.02
CA GLY A 173 17.73 -2.47 -11.41
C GLY A 173 17.65 -0.97 -11.70
N GLY A 174 17.41 -0.16 -10.67
CA GLY A 174 17.46 1.29 -10.75
C GLY A 174 16.15 1.97 -11.17
N ILE A 175 14.99 1.31 -10.97
CA ILE A 175 13.72 2.01 -11.18
C ILE A 175 13.52 3.08 -10.11
N GLU A 176 13.04 4.23 -10.50
CA GLU A 176 12.84 5.37 -9.58
C GLU A 176 11.42 5.44 -9.00
N THR A 177 10.61 4.42 -9.21
CA THR A 177 9.28 4.27 -8.61
C THR A 177 9.35 4.39 -7.09
N LYS A 178 8.45 5.21 -6.50
CA LYS A 178 8.45 5.53 -5.07
C LYS A 178 7.56 4.60 -4.25
N ILE A 179 6.51 4.06 -4.86
CA ILE A 179 5.48 3.28 -4.17
C ILE A 179 5.24 1.97 -4.91
N PHE A 180 5.29 0.86 -4.18
CA PHE A 180 4.89 -0.45 -4.68
C PHE A 180 3.74 -0.97 -3.83
N LEU A 181 2.63 -1.32 -4.49
CA LEU A 181 1.49 -1.97 -3.85
C LEU A 181 1.44 -3.42 -4.29
N VAL A 182 1.58 -4.34 -3.35
CA VAL A 182 1.46 -5.78 -3.54
C VAL A 182 0.28 -6.33 -2.75
N THR A 183 -0.34 -7.39 -3.24
CA THR A 183 -1.61 -7.86 -2.68
C THR A 183 -1.54 -9.32 -2.27
N ILE A 184 -2.06 -9.61 -1.09
CA ILE A 184 -2.37 -10.96 -0.61
C ILE A 184 -3.84 -11.02 -0.20
N GLY A 185 -4.59 -11.97 -0.75
CA GLY A 185 -5.99 -12.16 -0.46
C GLY A 185 -6.28 -13.29 0.54
N GLY A 186 -7.56 -13.49 0.84
CA GLY A 186 -8.03 -14.66 1.60
C GLY A 186 -8.18 -14.45 3.09
N PHE A 187 -7.99 -13.24 3.63
CA PHE A 187 -8.17 -12.95 5.06
C PHE A 187 -9.62 -12.85 5.52
N ASP A 188 -10.58 -12.85 4.60
CA ASP A 188 -12.01 -12.88 4.94
C ASP A 188 -12.47 -14.26 5.39
N THR A 189 -11.96 -14.72 6.52
CA THR A 189 -12.11 -16.06 7.07
C THR A 189 -13.37 -16.22 7.92
N HIS A 190 -14.54 -16.10 7.29
CA HIS A 190 -15.83 -16.36 7.96
C HIS A 190 -16.03 -17.82 8.38
N ASN A 191 -15.27 -18.74 7.76
CA ASN A 191 -15.29 -20.15 8.11
C ASN A 191 -13.88 -20.75 8.04
N ASN A 192 -13.67 -21.85 8.77
CA ASN A 192 -12.41 -22.60 8.77
C ASN A 192 -11.15 -21.74 9.00
N GLN A 193 -11.28 -20.64 9.73
CA GLN A 193 -10.15 -19.80 10.14
C GLN A 193 -9.16 -20.61 10.97
N ASN A 194 -9.67 -21.49 11.83
CA ASN A 194 -8.91 -22.49 12.57
C ASN A 194 -9.44 -23.93 12.30
N GLN A 195 -8.68 -24.95 12.73
CA GLN A 195 -9.09 -26.35 12.65
C GLN A 195 -9.90 -26.75 13.89
N SER A 196 -10.80 -27.73 13.73
CA SER A 196 -11.76 -28.15 14.79
C SER A 196 -11.11 -28.59 16.10
N ASN A 197 -9.89 -29.09 16.05
CA ASN A 197 -9.19 -29.64 17.22
C ASN A 197 -7.85 -28.92 17.48
N ASN A 198 -7.61 -27.80 16.82
CA ASN A 198 -6.36 -27.08 16.94
C ASN A 198 -6.54 -25.61 16.54
N ASP A 199 -6.65 -24.73 17.54
CA ASP A 199 -6.94 -23.31 17.33
C ASP A 199 -5.79 -22.53 16.68
N ILE A 200 -4.58 -23.08 16.68
CA ILE A 200 -3.40 -22.44 16.09
C ILE A 200 -3.14 -22.88 14.63
N ASN A 201 -3.88 -23.87 14.13
CA ASN A 201 -3.80 -24.31 12.74
C ASN A 201 -5.08 -23.96 11.98
N GLY A 202 -4.95 -23.67 10.71
CA GLY A 202 -6.06 -23.34 9.83
C GLY A 202 -5.70 -22.25 8.84
N ARG A 203 -6.69 -21.77 8.08
CA ARG A 203 -6.48 -20.83 6.99
C ARG A 203 -5.77 -19.53 7.43
N HIS A 204 -6.12 -18.99 8.59
CA HIS A 204 -5.47 -17.77 9.09
C HIS A 204 -3.98 -17.98 9.35
N THR A 205 -3.62 -19.10 9.96
CA THR A 205 -2.21 -19.44 10.22
C THR A 205 -1.42 -19.62 8.91
N GLU A 206 -2.03 -20.23 7.89
CA GLU A 206 -1.43 -20.37 6.57
C GLU A 206 -1.15 -18.99 5.94
N LEU A 207 -2.13 -18.09 5.96
CA LEU A 207 -1.98 -16.73 5.46
C LEU A 207 -0.89 -15.91 6.19
N ILE A 208 -0.83 -16.03 7.51
CA ILE A 208 0.21 -15.35 8.30
C ILE A 208 1.60 -15.97 8.03
N LYS A 209 1.69 -17.27 7.81
CA LYS A 209 2.95 -17.91 7.38
C LYS A 209 3.39 -17.42 6.00
N GLU A 210 2.46 -17.34 5.05
CA GLU A 210 2.74 -16.80 3.72
C GLU A 210 3.23 -15.36 3.81
N LEU A 211 2.48 -14.48 4.48
CA LEU A 211 2.85 -13.08 4.68
C LEU A 211 4.23 -12.96 5.34
N SER A 212 4.44 -13.63 6.47
CA SER A 212 5.69 -13.52 7.23
C SER A 212 6.89 -14.09 6.47
N GLY A 213 6.71 -15.21 5.75
CA GLY A 213 7.77 -15.82 4.94
C GLY A 213 8.16 -14.95 3.75
N ALA A 214 7.17 -14.39 3.05
CA ALA A 214 7.40 -13.51 1.91
C ALA A 214 8.10 -12.20 2.33
N VAL A 215 7.64 -11.57 3.42
CA VAL A 215 8.25 -10.35 3.97
C VAL A 215 9.66 -10.61 4.51
N ASP A 216 9.89 -11.72 5.19
CA ASP A 216 11.22 -12.08 5.70
C ASP A 216 12.23 -12.29 4.56
N ALA A 217 11.82 -13.02 3.51
CA ALA A 217 12.64 -13.21 2.32
C ALA A 217 12.96 -11.89 1.61
N PHE A 218 11.95 -11.02 1.44
CA PHE A 218 12.12 -9.70 0.85
C PHE A 218 13.09 -8.83 1.64
N VAL A 219 12.88 -8.69 2.95
CA VAL A 219 13.75 -7.87 3.80
C VAL A 219 15.16 -8.43 3.84
N SER A 220 15.33 -9.75 3.84
CA SER A 220 16.65 -10.39 3.76
C SER A 220 17.34 -10.11 2.43
N ASP A 221 16.60 -10.15 1.34
CA ASP A 221 17.11 -9.85 0.00
C ASP A 221 17.59 -8.40 -0.12
N ILE A 222 16.74 -7.43 0.19
CA ILE A 222 17.09 -6.00 0.07
C ILE A 222 18.18 -5.54 1.06
N ASN A 223 18.32 -6.21 2.19
CA ASN A 223 19.37 -5.92 3.17
C ASN A 223 20.73 -6.58 2.84
N SER A 224 20.80 -7.39 1.79
CA SER A 224 22.07 -7.98 1.33
C SER A 224 23.00 -6.93 0.69
N ASP A 225 22.45 -5.76 0.39
CA ASP A 225 23.16 -4.58 -0.08
C ASP A 225 22.57 -3.30 0.55
N SER A 226 22.96 -2.12 0.07
CA SER A 226 22.54 -0.83 0.64
C SER A 226 21.11 -0.43 0.32
N ILE A 227 20.40 -1.09 -0.61
CA ILE A 227 19.06 -0.66 -1.01
C ILE A 227 18.03 -0.78 0.13
N GLY A 228 18.27 -1.67 1.11
CA GLY A 228 17.41 -1.80 2.27
C GLY A 228 17.36 -0.56 3.18
N ASP A 229 18.32 0.35 3.05
CA ASP A 229 18.34 1.62 3.80
C ASP A 229 17.25 2.59 3.31
N ASP A 230 16.80 2.44 2.06
CA ASP A 230 15.86 3.31 1.38
C ASP A 230 14.46 2.68 1.22
N ILE A 231 14.17 1.61 1.96
CA ILE A 231 12.90 0.88 1.82
C ILE A 231 12.20 0.73 3.17
N VAL A 232 10.94 1.15 3.21
CA VAL A 232 9.99 0.87 4.29
C VAL A 232 8.78 0.17 3.70
N GLY A 233 8.39 -0.97 4.27
CA GLY A 233 7.17 -1.68 3.95
C GLY A 233 6.14 -1.56 5.07
N LEU A 234 4.87 -1.67 4.71
CA LEU A 234 3.79 -1.75 5.68
C LEU A 234 2.65 -2.63 5.15
N THR A 235 1.87 -3.18 6.10
CA THR A 235 0.64 -3.92 5.79
C THR A 235 -0.57 -3.10 6.15
N PHE A 236 -1.64 -3.18 5.35
CA PHE A 236 -2.93 -2.61 5.69
C PHE A 236 -4.08 -3.47 5.14
N SER A 237 -5.25 -3.31 5.71
CA SER A 237 -6.49 -3.93 5.28
C SER A 237 -7.64 -2.96 5.56
N GLU A 238 -8.76 -3.15 4.88
CA GLU A 238 -9.92 -2.26 4.95
C GLU A 238 -10.64 -2.28 6.30
N PHE A 239 -10.52 -3.37 7.07
CA PHE A 239 -11.02 -3.50 8.44
C PHE A 239 -10.43 -4.72 9.15
N GLY A 240 -10.76 -4.90 10.45
CA GLY A 240 -10.34 -6.04 11.26
C GLY A 240 -11.41 -7.13 11.37
N ARG A 241 -11.27 -7.96 12.41
CA ARG A 241 -12.19 -9.07 12.69
C ARG A 241 -12.74 -8.95 14.11
N LYS A 242 -13.99 -9.44 14.36
CA LYS A 242 -14.58 -9.52 15.69
C LYS A 242 -13.71 -10.34 16.63
N ALA A 243 -13.75 -9.99 17.91
CA ALA A 243 -13.06 -10.74 18.96
C ALA A 243 -13.66 -12.13 19.20
N LYS A 244 -14.91 -12.35 18.78
CA LYS A 244 -15.62 -13.62 19.00
C LYS A 244 -15.63 -14.48 17.75
N GLN A 245 -15.30 -15.76 17.93
CA GLN A 245 -15.50 -16.79 16.92
C GLN A 245 -16.98 -16.99 16.61
N ASN A 246 -17.33 -17.15 15.34
CA ASN A 246 -18.66 -17.52 14.88
C ASN A 246 -18.87 -19.06 14.88
N ASN A 247 -20.06 -19.51 14.49
CA ASN A 247 -20.41 -20.93 14.51
C ASN A 247 -19.66 -21.78 13.46
N ASN A 248 -18.98 -21.15 12.50
CA ASN A 248 -18.26 -21.82 11.41
C ASN A 248 -16.74 -21.85 11.64
N ARG A 249 -16.29 -21.65 12.90
CA ARG A 249 -14.87 -21.58 13.26
C ARG A 249 -14.12 -20.49 12.48
N GLY A 250 -14.79 -19.38 12.25
CA GLY A 250 -14.27 -18.17 11.64
C GLY A 250 -14.61 -16.96 12.49
N THR A 251 -14.36 -15.79 11.96
CA THR A 251 -14.75 -14.52 12.56
C THR A 251 -15.47 -13.66 11.53
N ASP A 252 -16.42 -12.86 11.99
CA ASP A 252 -17.06 -11.86 11.14
C ASP A 252 -16.25 -10.55 11.13
N HIS A 253 -16.65 -9.60 10.27
CA HIS A 253 -15.99 -8.31 10.13
C HIS A 253 -15.97 -7.53 11.43
N GLY A 254 -14.80 -7.03 11.79
CA GLY A 254 -14.53 -6.17 12.93
C GLY A 254 -14.06 -4.78 12.51
N GLU A 255 -13.75 -3.93 13.48
CA GLU A 255 -13.46 -2.52 13.19
C GLU A 255 -11.96 -2.23 13.11
N ILE A 256 -11.16 -2.75 14.01
CA ILE A 256 -9.73 -2.44 14.10
C ILE A 256 -8.86 -3.63 13.71
N ALA A 257 -7.69 -3.34 13.16
CA ALA A 257 -6.66 -4.32 12.85
C ALA A 257 -5.27 -3.84 13.25
N PRO A 258 -4.28 -4.72 13.48
CA PRO A 258 -2.90 -4.30 13.57
C PRO A 258 -2.37 -3.91 12.18
N MET A 259 -1.44 -2.95 12.14
CA MET A 259 -0.58 -2.70 10.98
C MET A 259 0.86 -3.07 11.34
N PHE A 260 1.58 -3.66 10.41
CA PHE A 260 2.99 -3.99 10.56
C PHE A 260 3.80 -3.04 9.68
N VAL A 261 4.72 -2.28 10.30
CA VAL A 261 5.68 -1.44 9.58
C VAL A 261 7.04 -2.10 9.70
N PHE A 262 7.71 -2.33 8.59
CA PHE A 262 8.95 -3.12 8.56
C PHE A 262 10.00 -2.54 7.61
N GLY A 263 11.24 -2.90 7.83
CA GLY A 263 12.40 -2.48 7.06
C GLY A 263 13.53 -1.97 7.94
N LYS A 264 14.70 -1.79 7.37
CA LYS A 264 15.89 -1.35 8.07
C LYS A 264 15.76 0.06 8.68
N PRO A 265 15.07 1.03 8.02
CA PRO A 265 14.81 2.35 8.60
C PRO A 265 13.85 2.35 9.79
N VAL A 266 13.07 1.30 9.98
CA VAL A 266 12.05 1.22 11.02
C VAL A 266 12.66 1.05 12.40
N LYS A 267 12.17 1.84 13.38
CA LYS A 267 12.46 1.65 14.79
C LYS A 267 11.53 0.57 15.34
N GLY A 268 12.01 -0.64 15.48
CA GLY A 268 11.22 -1.78 15.92
C GLY A 268 10.56 -1.61 17.29
N GLY A 269 9.54 -2.40 17.55
CA GLY A 269 8.79 -2.40 18.79
C GLY A 269 7.28 -2.46 18.61
N ILE A 270 6.54 -2.06 19.63
CA ILE A 270 5.07 -2.02 19.64
C ILE A 270 4.62 -0.58 19.92
N SER A 271 3.68 -0.10 19.13
CA SER A 271 2.95 1.15 19.36
C SER A 271 1.52 0.85 19.79
N GLY A 272 1.06 1.59 20.79
CA GLY A 272 -0.26 1.39 21.40
C GLY A 272 -0.26 0.32 22.48
N ASN A 273 -1.43 0.16 23.07
CA ASN A 273 -1.71 -0.81 24.12
C ASN A 273 -2.40 -2.04 23.55
N ASN A 274 -2.31 -3.16 24.24
CA ASN A 274 -3.14 -4.32 23.90
C ASN A 274 -4.60 -3.93 23.93
N VAL A 275 -5.38 -4.53 23.04
CA VAL A 275 -6.84 -4.35 23.01
C VAL A 275 -7.46 -4.80 24.31
N ASP A 276 -8.44 -4.03 24.82
CA ASP A 276 -9.25 -4.45 25.95
C ASP A 276 -10.35 -5.40 25.49
N LEU A 277 -10.18 -6.69 25.75
CA LEU A 277 -11.16 -7.70 25.37
C LEU A 277 -12.50 -7.56 26.13
N ASN A 278 -12.55 -6.83 27.25
CA ASN A 278 -13.81 -6.54 27.95
C ASN A 278 -14.70 -5.58 27.17
N GLU A 279 -14.14 -4.82 26.25
CA GLU A 279 -14.91 -3.98 25.33
C GLU A 279 -15.84 -4.83 24.45
N ALA A 280 -15.38 -6.00 24.02
CA ALA A 280 -16.14 -6.90 23.16
C ALA A 280 -17.22 -7.67 23.94
N ASN A 281 -18.48 -7.33 23.71
CA ASN A 281 -19.62 -7.97 24.38
C ASN A 281 -20.84 -8.05 23.45
N SER A 282 -21.93 -8.65 23.94
CA SER A 282 -23.14 -8.83 23.13
C SER A 282 -23.83 -7.52 22.70
N ASN A 283 -23.65 -6.43 23.45
CA ASN A 283 -24.30 -5.16 23.14
C ASN A 283 -23.67 -4.45 21.94
N ASN A 284 -22.36 -4.63 21.73
CA ASN A 284 -21.64 -4.11 20.59
C ASN A 284 -21.31 -5.17 19.54
N ASN A 285 -22.02 -6.30 19.60
CA ASN A 285 -21.84 -7.40 18.65
C ASN A 285 -20.39 -7.94 18.60
N TRP A 286 -19.71 -7.96 19.75
CA TRP A 286 -18.37 -8.47 19.96
C TRP A 286 -17.28 -7.72 19.18
N GLN A 287 -17.49 -6.42 18.94
CA GLN A 287 -16.52 -5.52 18.32
C GLN A 287 -15.51 -5.02 19.35
N ILE A 288 -14.29 -4.79 18.90
CA ILE A 288 -13.32 -3.90 19.55
C ILE A 288 -13.36 -2.59 18.75
N GLN A 289 -13.75 -1.50 19.39
CA GLN A 289 -14.07 -0.23 18.72
C GLN A 289 -13.07 0.88 19.04
N THR A 290 -12.26 0.69 20.08
CA THR A 290 -11.25 1.68 20.49
C THR A 290 -10.13 1.77 19.46
N VAL A 291 -10.21 2.76 18.57
CA VAL A 291 -9.15 3.12 17.64
C VAL A 291 -8.06 3.86 18.41
N GLN A 292 -6.84 3.32 18.42
CA GLN A 292 -5.69 3.99 19.04
C GLN A 292 -4.92 4.84 18.03
N TYR A 293 -4.91 4.42 16.79
CA TYR A 293 -4.27 5.13 15.68
C TYR A 293 -5.21 5.17 14.48
N ASP A 294 -5.43 6.36 13.98
CA ASP A 294 -6.05 6.53 12.65
C ASP A 294 -5.05 6.10 11.58
N TYR A 295 -5.48 5.30 10.60
CA TYR A 295 -4.59 4.85 9.54
C TYR A 295 -3.91 6.02 8.80
N ARG A 296 -4.61 7.15 8.66
CA ARG A 296 -4.08 8.36 8.04
C ARG A 296 -2.91 8.95 8.83
N GLN A 297 -2.90 8.82 10.18
CA GLN A 297 -1.75 9.21 11.01
C GLN A 297 -0.53 8.33 10.73
N VAL A 298 -0.74 7.02 10.55
CA VAL A 298 0.37 6.09 10.24
C VAL A 298 1.00 6.47 8.91
N PHE A 299 0.19 6.63 7.86
CA PHE A 299 0.68 7.01 6.54
C PHE A 299 1.31 8.40 6.52
N SER A 300 0.68 9.42 7.12
CA SER A 300 1.24 10.77 7.23
C SER A 300 2.62 10.77 7.92
N THR A 301 2.77 9.98 8.99
CA THR A 301 4.04 9.84 9.68
C THR A 301 5.14 9.27 8.77
N LEU A 302 4.82 8.22 8.00
CA LEU A 302 5.79 7.62 7.07
C LEU A 302 6.13 8.57 5.92
N MET A 303 5.15 9.29 5.39
CA MET A 303 5.36 10.30 4.36
C MET A 303 6.29 11.43 4.83
N GLN A 304 6.10 11.92 6.06
CA GLN A 304 6.92 13.00 6.61
C GLN A 304 8.29 12.51 7.08
N ASP A 305 8.33 11.44 7.88
CA ASP A 305 9.54 11.01 8.57
C ASP A 305 10.45 10.15 7.70
N PHE A 306 9.89 9.49 6.70
CA PHE A 306 10.67 8.69 5.76
C PHE A 306 10.75 9.33 4.36
N LEU A 307 9.61 9.64 3.72
CA LEU A 307 9.61 10.22 2.38
C LEU A 307 9.91 11.73 2.34
N GLY A 308 10.00 12.41 3.47
CA GLY A 308 10.39 13.81 3.50
C GLY A 308 9.29 14.82 3.13
N ALA A 309 8.04 14.40 3.06
CA ALA A 309 6.93 15.29 2.75
C ALA A 309 6.82 16.44 3.77
N ASN A 310 6.51 17.64 3.30
CA ASN A 310 6.20 18.76 4.15
C ASN A 310 4.72 18.77 4.56
N ASP A 311 4.38 19.62 5.52
CA ASP A 311 3.03 19.72 6.08
C ASP A 311 1.99 20.05 5.00
N SER A 312 2.32 20.94 4.06
CA SER A 312 1.41 21.31 2.97
C SER A 312 1.05 20.12 2.06
N VAL A 313 1.98 19.22 1.80
CA VAL A 313 1.71 17.98 1.03
C VAL A 313 0.77 17.07 1.82
N ILE A 314 1.00 16.91 3.12
CA ILE A 314 0.14 16.06 3.97
C ILE A 314 -1.28 16.63 4.06
N ASP A 315 -1.42 17.94 4.26
CA ASP A 315 -2.74 18.59 4.37
C ASP A 315 -3.55 18.54 3.07
N LYS A 316 -2.87 18.44 1.92
CA LYS A 316 -3.52 18.19 0.63
C LYS A 316 -3.82 16.69 0.38
N THR A 317 -3.06 15.82 1.02
CA THR A 317 -3.24 14.36 0.90
C THR A 317 -4.41 13.86 1.73
N PHE A 318 -4.44 14.23 3.01
CA PHE A 318 -5.49 13.86 3.96
C PHE A 318 -6.19 15.11 4.47
N PHE A 319 -7.51 15.06 4.47
CA PHE A 319 -8.32 16.12 5.03
C PHE A 319 -9.39 15.52 5.93
N ASP A 320 -9.78 16.28 6.92
CA ASP A 320 -10.93 16.05 7.74
C ASP A 320 -12.09 16.88 7.19
N HIS A 321 -13.26 16.28 7.02
CA HIS A 321 -14.46 16.98 6.54
C HIS A 321 -14.87 18.15 7.43
N THR A 322 -14.47 18.13 8.70
CA THR A 322 -14.71 19.22 9.66
C THR A 322 -13.67 20.33 9.56
N ASN A 323 -12.59 20.14 8.78
CA ASN A 323 -11.41 21.01 8.73
C ASN A 323 -10.78 21.30 10.12
N GLN A 324 -10.97 20.39 11.08
CA GLN A 324 -10.49 20.55 12.45
C GLN A 324 -9.24 19.74 12.77
N VAL A 325 -8.90 18.78 11.91
CA VAL A 325 -7.76 17.90 12.11
C VAL A 325 -6.77 18.09 10.97
N SER A 326 -5.57 18.56 11.29
CA SER A 326 -4.40 18.46 10.40
C SER A 326 -3.67 17.16 10.70
N PHE A 327 -3.46 16.33 9.68
CA PHE A 327 -2.69 15.10 9.83
C PHE A 327 -1.19 15.35 9.86
N SER A 328 -0.70 16.50 9.43
CA SER A 328 0.68 16.94 9.62
C SER A 328 1.03 17.11 11.11
N ASP A 329 0.06 17.52 11.94
CA ASP A 329 0.20 17.68 13.39
C ASP A 329 -0.01 16.38 14.18
N LYS A 330 -0.45 15.31 13.53
CA LYS A 330 -0.82 14.03 14.17
C LYS A 330 0.26 12.96 14.08
N LYS A 331 1.50 13.33 13.90
CA LYS A 331 2.63 12.39 13.78
C LYS A 331 2.73 11.45 14.97
N ILE A 332 3.00 10.20 14.68
CA ILE A 332 3.29 9.16 15.66
C ILE A 332 4.81 9.13 15.85
N SER A 333 5.26 9.41 17.07
CA SER A 333 6.69 9.41 17.37
C SER A 333 7.31 8.03 17.24
N ASP A 334 8.58 8.00 16.86
CA ASP A 334 9.44 6.82 16.99
C ASP A 334 9.11 5.63 16.05
N ILE A 335 8.44 5.84 14.91
CA ILE A 335 8.26 4.78 13.91
C ILE A 335 9.53 4.61 13.07
N ILE A 336 10.14 5.71 12.65
CA ILE A 336 11.37 5.73 11.83
C ILE A 336 12.57 6.04 12.71
N LYS A 337 13.71 5.41 12.45
CA LYS A 337 14.97 5.69 13.13
C LYS A 337 15.45 7.11 12.79
N PRO A 338 16.06 7.83 13.73
CA PRO A 338 16.74 9.07 13.43
C PRO A 338 17.74 8.89 12.28
N ASN A 339 17.82 9.85 11.37
CA ASN A 339 18.71 9.85 10.19
C ASN A 339 18.38 8.80 9.10
N SER A 340 17.21 8.18 9.15
CA SER A 340 16.74 7.28 8.09
C SER A 340 15.77 7.98 7.12
N LYS A 341 15.61 9.31 7.23
CA LYS A 341 14.79 10.10 6.32
C LYS A 341 15.47 10.16 4.97
N LEU A 342 14.73 9.88 3.91
CA LEU A 342 15.20 10.10 2.54
C LEU A 342 15.44 11.60 2.35
N ASP A 343 16.55 11.96 1.70
CA ASP A 343 16.86 13.34 1.40
C ASP A 343 15.85 13.87 0.37
N PRO A 344 15.12 14.95 0.67
CA PRO A 344 14.21 15.57 -0.31
C PRO A 344 14.91 15.97 -1.61
N SER A 345 16.22 16.25 -1.58
CA SER A 345 17.00 16.54 -2.79
C SER A 345 17.15 15.32 -3.70
N CYS A 346 16.94 14.11 -3.22
CA CYS A 346 16.85 12.91 -4.06
C CYS A 346 15.61 12.93 -4.98
N TYR A 347 14.71 13.88 -4.78
CA TYR A 347 13.52 14.09 -5.61
C TYR A 347 13.66 15.31 -6.55
N SER A 348 14.59 16.22 -6.28
CA SER A 348 14.98 17.25 -7.21
C SER A 348 15.97 16.65 -8.19
N LEU A 349 15.47 16.18 -9.31
CA LEU A 349 16.33 15.92 -10.46
C LEU A 349 16.97 17.25 -10.85
N GLY A 350 18.30 17.33 -10.71
CA GLY A 350 19.11 18.43 -11.20
C GLY A 350 19.06 18.57 -12.71
#